data_8ca7e224292716b7a4b57445045811f9
#
_entry.id   8ca7e224292716b7a4b57445045811f9
#
_cell.length_a   1.000
_cell.length_b   1.000
_cell.length_c   1.000
_cell.angle_alpha   90.00
_cell.angle_beta   90.00
_cell.angle_gamma   90.00
#
_symmetry.space_group_name_H-M   'P 1'
#
loop_
_entity.id
_entity.type
_entity.pdbx_description
1 polymer ?
#
loop_
_entity_poly.entity_id
_entity_poly.type
_entity_poly.pdbx_seq_one_letter_code
_entity_poly.pdbx_strand_id
1 'polypeptide(L)'
;MAMMSIADALKSAIAEEMRRDPTVFCLGEDEDIPGGMGGAFTVTKGLGDEFGANVRIAHETGFETKGTDDFGNIRVINTPISEILISGVCVGAAMAGMRPVADLQYGDFLFCMMDQLVNQAAKMCYMSNG
;
A
#
# COMPACT_ATOMS: atom_id res chain seq x y z
N MET A 1 -14.85 26.98 0.49
CA MET A 1 -14.55 25.59 0.13
C MET A 1 -13.12 25.60 -0.38
N ALA A 2 -12.19 24.94 0.32
CA ALA A 2 -10.81 24.87 -0.14
C ALA A 2 -10.75 23.94 -1.37
N MET A 3 -10.11 24.41 -2.44
CA MET A 3 -9.84 23.56 -3.60
C MET A 3 -8.67 22.64 -3.27
N MET A 4 -8.85 21.34 -3.46
CA MET A 4 -7.86 20.30 -3.18
C MET A 4 -7.66 19.48 -4.45
N SER A 5 -6.44 19.04 -4.73
CA SER A 5 -6.21 18.12 -5.85
C SER A 5 -6.79 16.73 -5.54
N ILE A 6 -7.03 15.92 -6.57
CA ILE A 6 -7.50 14.53 -6.40
C ILE A 6 -6.47 13.72 -5.61
N ALA A 7 -5.19 13.89 -5.89
CA ALA A 7 -4.11 13.21 -5.18
C ALA A 7 -4.09 13.57 -3.67
N ASP A 8 -4.23 14.85 -3.34
CA ASP A 8 -4.30 15.29 -1.93
C ASP A 8 -5.55 14.78 -1.23
N ALA A 9 -6.68 14.71 -1.93
CA ALA A 9 -7.92 14.16 -1.37
C ALA A 9 -7.80 12.66 -1.07
N LEU A 10 -7.22 11.89 -1.99
CA LEU A 10 -6.95 10.47 -1.79
C LEU A 10 -5.97 10.25 -0.64
N LYS A 11 -4.87 11.00 -0.60
CA LYS A 11 -3.90 10.95 0.49
C LYS A 11 -4.54 11.25 1.85
N SER A 12 -5.37 12.29 1.92
CA SER A 12 -6.07 12.65 3.16
C SER A 12 -6.99 11.54 3.63
N ALA A 13 -7.76 10.96 2.71
CA ALA A 13 -8.66 9.84 3.03
C ALA A 13 -7.90 8.60 3.54
N ILE A 14 -6.80 8.25 2.88
CA ILE A 14 -5.95 7.12 3.32
C ILE A 14 -5.37 7.41 4.72
N ALA A 15 -4.83 8.60 4.95
CA ALA A 15 -4.28 8.98 6.24
C ALA A 15 -5.33 8.95 7.35
N GLU A 16 -6.54 9.43 7.09
CA GLU A 16 -7.66 9.38 8.03
C GLU A 16 -8.03 7.94 8.41
N GLU A 17 -8.12 7.04 7.42
CA GLU A 17 -8.40 5.63 7.66
C GLU A 17 -7.26 4.94 8.43
N MET A 18 -6.01 5.24 8.10
CA MET A 18 -4.86 4.69 8.82
C MET A 18 -4.79 5.15 10.28
N ARG A 19 -5.23 6.39 10.59
CA ARG A 19 -5.34 6.88 11.98
C ARG A 19 -6.49 6.20 12.72
N ARG A 20 -7.60 5.96 12.03
CA ARG A 20 -8.81 5.36 12.60
C ARG A 20 -8.66 3.87 12.88
N ASP A 21 -7.98 3.15 12.00
CA ASP A 21 -7.87 1.69 12.06
C ASP A 21 -6.41 1.25 11.89
N PRO A 22 -5.80 0.66 12.93
CA PRO A 22 -4.41 0.20 12.87
C PRO A 22 -4.18 -0.98 11.90
N THR A 23 -5.24 -1.62 11.42
CA THR A 23 -5.14 -2.70 10.43
C THR A 23 -5.02 -2.18 9.00
N VAL A 24 -5.27 -0.88 8.76
CA VAL A 24 -5.09 -0.27 7.44
C VAL A 24 -3.62 -0.01 7.18
N PHE A 25 -3.13 -0.45 6.04
CA PHE A 25 -1.76 -0.19 5.56
C PHE A 25 -1.73 -0.04 4.05
N CYS A 26 -0.73 0.68 3.54
CA CYS A 26 -0.48 0.85 2.11
C CYS A 26 0.68 -0.02 1.66
N LEU A 27 0.59 -0.55 0.45
CA LEU A 27 1.72 -1.21 -0.18
C LEU A 27 1.70 -1.03 -1.70
N GLY A 28 2.88 -0.93 -2.27
CA GLY A 28 3.08 -0.74 -3.69
C GLY A 28 4.52 -0.40 -4.03
N GLU A 29 4.75 -0.02 -5.25
CA GLU A 29 6.06 0.40 -5.72
C GLU A 29 6.29 1.88 -5.40
N ASP A 30 7.44 2.19 -4.83
CA ASP A 30 7.88 3.57 -4.56
C ASP A 30 6.88 4.40 -3.71
N GLU A 31 6.23 3.77 -2.73
CA GLU A 31 5.18 4.36 -1.90
C GLU A 31 5.64 5.59 -1.11
N ASP A 32 6.83 5.55 -0.53
CA ASP A 32 7.41 6.68 0.19
C ASP A 32 8.93 6.69 0.07
N ILE A 33 9.43 7.28 -1.01
CA ILE A 33 10.86 7.43 -1.22
C ILE A 33 11.34 8.76 -0.60
N PRO A 34 12.43 8.73 0.20
CA PRO A 34 13.03 9.95 0.72
C PRO A 34 13.37 10.93 -0.39
N GLY A 35 12.78 12.12 -0.34
CA GLY A 35 13.05 13.20 -1.29
C GLY A 35 12.02 13.37 -2.40
N GLY A 36 10.97 12.56 -2.47
CA GLY A 36 10.01 13.01 -3.41
C GLY A 36 8.85 12.19 -3.90
N MET A 37 8.97 10.91 -4.06
CA MET A 37 7.87 10.15 -4.66
C MET A 37 7.01 9.48 -3.58
N GLY A 38 5.72 9.40 -3.83
CA GLY A 38 4.74 8.63 -3.08
C GLY A 38 3.83 8.01 -4.11
N GLY A 39 4.29 6.89 -4.69
CA GLY A 39 3.73 6.34 -5.89
C GLY A 39 3.91 7.27 -7.11
N ALA A 40 3.45 6.87 -8.28
CA ALA A 40 3.57 7.68 -9.51
C ALA A 40 2.81 9.03 -9.43
N PHE A 41 1.76 9.10 -8.62
CA PHE A 41 0.88 10.25 -8.51
C PHE A 41 0.94 10.96 -7.15
N THR A 42 1.95 10.68 -6.34
CA THR A 42 2.22 11.31 -5.04
C THR A 42 1.14 11.08 -3.97
N VAL A 43 0.26 10.11 -4.16
CA VAL A 43 -0.87 9.83 -3.25
C VAL A 43 -0.41 9.36 -1.88
N THR A 44 0.70 8.63 -1.80
CA THR A 44 1.24 8.08 -0.55
C THR A 44 2.40 8.90 0.03
N LYS A 45 2.82 9.96 -0.68
CA LYS A 45 3.94 10.81 -0.28
C LYS A 45 3.82 11.34 1.14
N GLY A 46 4.81 11.02 1.99
CA GLY A 46 4.91 11.47 3.38
C GLY A 46 4.03 10.70 4.36
N LEU A 47 3.29 9.68 3.92
CA LEU A 47 2.57 8.81 4.86
C LEU A 47 3.53 8.01 5.74
N GLY A 48 4.70 7.65 5.22
CA GLY A 48 5.72 6.94 5.97
C GLY A 48 6.34 7.74 7.13
N ASP A 49 6.26 9.06 7.11
CA ASP A 49 6.71 9.91 8.21
C ASP A 49 5.82 9.75 9.45
N GLU A 50 4.53 9.48 9.25
CA GLU A 50 3.54 9.29 10.33
C GLU A 50 3.34 7.81 10.67
N PHE A 51 3.30 6.95 9.67
CA PHE A 51 2.90 5.54 9.84
C PHE A 51 4.04 4.54 9.71
N GLY A 52 5.27 5.01 9.57
CA GLY A 52 6.44 4.17 9.32
C GLY A 52 6.47 3.60 7.90
N ALA A 53 7.65 3.54 7.32
CA ALA A 53 7.88 2.97 6.01
C ALA A 53 9.15 2.10 5.97
N ASN A 54 9.17 1.11 5.07
CA ASN A 54 10.41 0.53 4.59
C ASN A 54 10.84 1.32 3.34
N VAL A 55 12.03 1.85 3.33
CA VAL A 55 12.56 2.60 2.20
C VAL A 55 13.65 1.82 1.50
N ARG A 56 13.70 1.91 0.18
CA ARG A 56 14.73 1.24 -0.60
C ARG A 56 16.09 1.91 -0.36
N ILE A 57 17.10 1.12 -0.06
CA ILE A 57 18.47 1.60 0.07
C ILE A 57 19.03 1.86 -1.33
N ALA A 58 19.46 3.10 -1.60
CA ALA A 58 20.11 3.44 -2.85
C ALA A 58 21.38 2.58 -3.05
N HIS A 59 21.50 1.94 -4.20
CA HIS A 59 22.59 1.04 -4.59
C HIS A 59 22.67 -0.33 -3.89
N GLU A 60 21.68 -0.69 -3.06
CA GLU A 60 21.60 -1.99 -2.42
C GLU A 60 20.31 -2.72 -2.81
N THR A 61 20.27 -4.04 -2.61
CA THR A 61 19.08 -4.88 -2.87
C THR A 61 18.22 -5.05 -1.62
N GLY A 62 18.16 -4.03 -0.77
CA GLY A 62 17.49 -4.10 0.52
C GLY A 62 16.58 -2.91 0.80
N PHE A 63 15.88 -3.01 1.91
CA PHE A 63 15.04 -1.94 2.46
C PHE A 63 15.48 -1.64 3.89
N GLU A 64 15.45 -0.36 4.25
CA GLU A 64 15.60 0.11 5.63
C GLU A 64 14.23 0.53 6.20
N THR A 65 14.12 0.57 7.50
CA THR A 65 12.96 1.15 8.18
C THR A 65 13.13 2.65 8.31
N LYS A 66 12.16 3.40 7.81
CA LYS A 66 12.02 4.84 8.01
C LYS A 66 10.92 5.09 9.04
N GLY A 67 11.31 5.15 10.30
CA GLY A 67 10.35 5.33 11.38
C GLY A 67 9.41 4.13 11.58
N THR A 68 8.54 4.29 12.55
CA THR A 68 7.44 3.37 12.85
C THR A 68 6.25 4.20 13.33
N ASP A 69 5.06 3.63 13.30
CA ASP A 69 3.90 4.24 13.96
C ASP A 69 4.06 4.19 15.51
N ASP A 70 3.09 4.73 16.23
CA ASP A 70 3.09 4.76 17.71
C ASP A 70 3.12 3.36 18.36
N PHE A 71 2.87 2.30 17.59
CA PHE A 71 2.90 0.91 18.03
C PHE A 71 4.15 0.15 17.57
N GLY A 72 5.09 0.81 16.91
CA GLY A 72 6.31 0.21 16.39
C GLY A 72 6.13 -0.53 15.06
N ASN A 73 5.02 -0.33 14.35
CA ASN A 73 4.75 -0.97 13.06
C ASN A 73 5.17 -0.11 11.87
N ILE A 74 5.39 -0.77 10.75
CA ILE A 74 5.58 -0.16 9.43
C ILE A 74 4.29 -0.39 8.65
N ARG A 75 3.61 0.69 8.26
CA ARG A 75 2.33 0.60 7.56
C ARG A 75 2.32 1.23 6.17
N VAL A 76 3.47 1.71 5.69
CA VAL A 76 3.70 2.09 4.29
C VAL A 76 4.80 1.21 3.75
N ILE A 77 4.46 0.28 2.86
CA ILE A 77 5.33 -0.82 2.46
C ILE A 77 5.72 -0.66 0.99
N ASN A 78 6.99 -0.36 0.76
CA ASN A 78 7.57 -0.39 -0.58
C ASN A 78 7.84 -1.83 -1.00
N THR A 79 7.46 -2.18 -2.20
CA THR A 79 7.66 -3.50 -2.78
C THR A 79 8.58 -3.45 -4.00
N PRO A 80 9.14 -4.60 -4.42
CA PRO A 80 9.65 -4.74 -5.77
C PRO A 80 8.53 -4.53 -6.80
N ILE A 81 8.90 -4.25 -8.07
CA ILE A 81 7.96 -4.16 -9.19
C ILE A 81 7.38 -5.56 -9.44
N SER A 82 6.18 -5.81 -8.91
CA SER A 82 5.45 -7.05 -9.12
C SER A 82 3.98 -6.92 -8.69
N GLU A 83 3.10 -6.67 -9.62
CA GLU A 83 1.67 -6.51 -9.36
C GLU A 83 1.03 -7.80 -8.82
N ILE A 84 1.53 -8.96 -9.25
CA ILE A 84 1.09 -10.26 -8.70
C ILE A 84 1.45 -10.38 -7.22
N LEU A 85 2.65 -9.96 -6.83
CA LEU A 85 3.09 -9.96 -5.44
C LEU A 85 2.26 -8.99 -4.62
N ILE A 86 2.12 -7.74 -5.08
CA ILE A 86 1.35 -6.69 -4.40
C ILE A 86 -0.08 -7.19 -4.13
N SER A 87 -0.77 -7.67 -5.16
CA SER A 87 -2.14 -8.17 -5.02
C SER A 87 -2.24 -9.43 -4.17
N GLY A 88 -1.29 -10.35 -4.31
CA GLY A 88 -1.25 -11.58 -3.51
C GLY A 88 -1.07 -11.31 -2.02
N VAL A 89 -0.18 -10.37 -1.67
CA VAL A 89 0.00 -9.91 -0.28
C VAL A 89 -1.29 -9.26 0.23
N CYS A 90 -1.95 -8.42 -0.58
CA CYS A 90 -3.22 -7.81 -0.19
C CYS A 90 -4.31 -8.85 0.09
N VAL A 91 -4.46 -9.83 -0.77
CA VAL A 91 -5.45 -10.90 -0.57
C VAL A 91 -5.15 -11.68 0.71
N GLY A 92 -3.90 -12.11 0.92
CA GLY A 92 -3.48 -12.83 2.11
C GLY A 92 -3.66 -12.02 3.40
N ALA A 93 -3.27 -10.74 3.38
CA ALA A 93 -3.43 -9.84 4.51
C ALA A 93 -4.91 -9.58 4.85
N ALA A 94 -5.75 -9.40 3.83
CA ALA A 94 -7.20 -9.24 4.02
C ALA A 94 -7.83 -10.50 4.64
N MET A 95 -7.41 -11.69 4.23
CA MET A 95 -7.82 -12.96 4.85
C MET A 95 -7.37 -13.07 6.31
N ALA A 96 -6.26 -12.47 6.67
CA ALA A 96 -5.76 -12.38 8.05
C ALA A 96 -6.41 -11.26 8.88
N GLY A 97 -7.38 -10.53 8.33
CA GLY A 97 -8.11 -9.47 9.02
C GLY A 97 -7.54 -8.06 8.86
N MET A 98 -6.49 -7.89 8.07
CA MET A 98 -5.92 -6.58 7.74
C MET A 98 -6.75 -5.84 6.66
N ARG A 99 -6.45 -4.57 6.48
CA ARG A 99 -7.10 -3.70 5.48
C ARG A 99 -6.06 -3.08 4.55
N PRO A 100 -5.57 -3.82 3.55
CA PRO A 100 -4.57 -3.34 2.61
C PRO A 100 -5.15 -2.33 1.62
N VAL A 101 -4.37 -1.31 1.32
CA VAL A 101 -4.55 -0.39 0.20
C VAL A 101 -3.39 -0.60 -0.75
N ALA A 102 -3.66 -1.13 -1.95
CA ALA A 102 -2.65 -1.36 -2.96
C ALA A 102 -2.55 -0.16 -3.92
N ASP A 103 -1.36 0.39 -4.10
CA ASP A 103 -1.10 1.33 -5.19
C ASP A 103 -0.63 0.55 -6.42
N LEU A 104 -1.37 0.68 -7.52
CA LEU A 104 -1.08 0.05 -8.80
C LEU A 104 -0.33 0.95 -9.75
N GLN A 105 -0.09 2.19 -9.38
CA GLN A 105 0.51 3.24 -10.21
C GLN A 105 -0.38 3.62 -11.42
N TYR A 106 -0.70 2.65 -12.29
CA TYR A 106 -1.48 2.83 -13.52
C TYR A 106 -2.55 1.74 -13.65
N GLY A 107 -3.74 2.13 -14.11
CA GLY A 107 -4.85 1.20 -14.31
C GLY A 107 -4.56 0.05 -15.28
N ASP A 108 -3.61 0.25 -16.21
CA ASP A 108 -3.16 -0.80 -17.14
C ASP A 108 -2.57 -2.02 -16.42
N PHE A 109 -1.92 -1.80 -15.29
CA PHE A 109 -1.27 -2.86 -14.51
C PHE A 109 -2.26 -3.75 -13.76
N LEU A 110 -3.54 -3.37 -13.72
CA LEU A 110 -4.60 -4.21 -13.18
C LEU A 110 -4.64 -5.60 -13.85
N PHE A 111 -4.33 -5.67 -15.14
CA PHE A 111 -4.29 -6.95 -15.85
C PHE A 111 -3.21 -7.91 -15.36
N CYS A 112 -2.10 -7.38 -14.85
CA CYS A 112 -1.03 -8.19 -14.28
C CYS A 112 -1.41 -8.88 -12.97
N MET A 113 -2.42 -8.39 -12.26
CA MET A 113 -2.88 -8.94 -10.97
C MET A 113 -4.19 -9.72 -11.06
N MET A 114 -4.74 -9.95 -12.26
CA MET A 114 -6.03 -10.59 -12.45
C MET A 114 -6.13 -11.99 -11.81
N ASP A 115 -5.05 -12.76 -11.79
CA ASP A 115 -5.05 -14.06 -11.11
C ASP A 115 -5.42 -13.92 -9.63
N GLN A 116 -4.79 -12.97 -8.92
CA GLN A 116 -5.04 -12.77 -7.51
C GLN A 116 -6.44 -12.20 -7.22
N LEU A 117 -6.97 -11.37 -8.12
CA LEU A 117 -8.31 -10.81 -7.97
C LEU A 117 -9.39 -11.83 -8.30
N VAL A 118 -9.28 -12.51 -9.45
CA VAL A 118 -10.34 -13.38 -9.97
C VAL A 118 -10.28 -14.78 -9.39
N ASN A 119 -9.08 -15.36 -9.23
CA ASN A 119 -8.91 -16.73 -8.76
C ASN A 119 -8.76 -16.82 -7.24
N GLN A 120 -8.23 -15.79 -6.57
CA GLN A 120 -8.06 -15.80 -5.13
C GLN A 120 -9.14 -14.96 -4.43
N ALA A 121 -9.10 -13.63 -4.55
CA ALA A 121 -10.00 -12.74 -3.80
C ALA A 121 -11.48 -13.06 -4.05
N ALA A 122 -11.89 -13.21 -5.30
CA ALA A 122 -13.29 -13.43 -5.67
C ALA A 122 -13.83 -14.80 -5.24
N LYS A 123 -12.96 -15.83 -5.10
CA LYS A 123 -13.40 -17.21 -4.87
C LYS A 123 -13.12 -17.72 -3.46
N MET A 124 -12.15 -17.14 -2.75
CA MET A 124 -11.64 -17.72 -1.51
C MET A 124 -12.72 -17.88 -0.45
N CYS A 125 -13.57 -16.88 -0.26
CA CYS A 125 -14.67 -16.95 0.69
C CYS A 125 -15.61 -18.13 0.39
N TYR A 126 -16.00 -18.30 -0.89
CA TYR A 126 -16.84 -19.41 -1.30
C TYR A 126 -16.14 -20.77 -1.15
N MET A 127 -14.88 -20.88 -1.54
CA MET A 127 -14.10 -22.12 -1.47
C MET A 127 -13.79 -22.56 -0.03
N SER A 128 -13.68 -21.62 0.90
CA SER A 128 -13.40 -21.91 2.33
C SER A 128 -14.64 -22.08 3.20
N ASN A 129 -15.83 -22.06 2.59
CA ASN A 129 -17.11 -22.13 3.29
C ASN A 129 -17.44 -20.92 4.16
N GLY A 130 -16.98 -19.74 3.76
CA GLY A 130 -17.26 -18.46 4.40
C GLY A 130 -16.19 -18.00 5.37
#